data_70eb5b4975a174e54abe51be5fc6eae8
#
_entry.id   70eb5b4975a174e54abe51be5fc6eae8
#
_cell.length_a   1.000
_cell.length_b   1.000
_cell.length_c   1.000
_cell.angle_alpha   90.00
_cell.angle_beta   90.00
_cell.angle_gamma   90.00
#
_symmetry.space_group_name_H-M   'P 1'
#
loop_
_entity.id
_entity.type
_entity.pdbx_description
1 polymer ?
#
loop_
_entity_poly.entity_id
_entity_poly.type
_entity_poly.pdbx_seq_one_letter_code
_entity_poly.pdbx_strand_id
1 'polypeptide(L)'
;RDTNARNGMLAAVLQRDGDVEEPKAEDMYRIGTAARIMKILEMPNGNLTVILNGLEKIEVKEYVSTEPYFQASVTPLRDSSPDVKSLEFEALVDSIRDIALGIIAISPDMPKEAAFAIKNIDSKRGIINFICSNLELSDEDRQSLLESPGLLARARKLLEILVREQQLVELKNEIQSRVKQEIDKQQRDYYLQQQMRTIQDELGEGADSELEGLREKASKKNWPKEVAELFEKELQKLERLNPAV
;
A
#
# COMPACT_ATOMS: atom_id res chain seq x y z
N ARG A 1 3.84 -32.04 -14.31
CA ARG A 1 3.96 -32.91 -15.52
C ARG A 1 2.77 -33.84 -15.63
N ASP A 2 2.34 -34.46 -14.54
CA ASP A 2 1.19 -35.41 -14.53
C ASP A 2 -0.16 -34.77 -14.88
N THR A 3 -0.34 -33.52 -14.46
CA THR A 3 -1.56 -32.74 -14.74
C THR A 3 -1.71 -32.45 -16.23
N ASN A 4 -0.60 -32.30 -16.96
CA ASN A 4 -0.61 -32.06 -18.40
C ASN A 4 -1.06 -33.32 -19.16
N ALA A 5 -0.76 -34.52 -18.64
CA ALA A 5 -1.25 -35.78 -19.16
C ALA A 5 -2.76 -36.02 -18.90
N ARG A 6 -3.37 -35.31 -17.96
CA ARG A 6 -4.77 -35.38 -17.54
C ARG A 6 -5.60 -34.16 -17.97
N ASN A 7 -5.48 -33.69 -19.19
CA ASN A 7 -6.20 -32.52 -19.73
C ASN A 7 -5.83 -31.16 -19.11
N GLY A 8 -4.74 -31.05 -18.36
CA GLY A 8 -4.27 -29.78 -17.78
C GLY A 8 -5.20 -29.18 -16.73
N MET A 9 -6.08 -29.97 -16.12
CA MET A 9 -7.02 -29.50 -15.09
C MET A 9 -6.41 -29.65 -13.70
N LEU A 10 -6.59 -28.63 -12.86
CA LEU A 10 -6.22 -28.64 -11.46
C LEU A 10 -7.25 -27.88 -10.59
N ALA A 11 -7.24 -28.11 -9.29
CA ALA A 11 -7.96 -27.34 -8.30
C ALA A 11 -6.99 -26.33 -7.67
N ALA A 12 -7.29 -25.04 -7.78
CA ALA A 12 -6.61 -23.99 -7.07
C ALA A 12 -7.37 -23.68 -5.77
N VAL A 13 -6.75 -23.93 -4.64
CA VAL A 13 -7.29 -23.65 -3.30
C VAL A 13 -6.32 -22.77 -2.52
N LEU A 14 -6.86 -21.88 -1.73
CA LEU A 14 -6.06 -21.00 -0.89
C LEU A 14 -5.65 -21.75 0.39
N GLN A 15 -4.43 -21.50 0.85
CA GLN A 15 -3.94 -21.91 2.16
C GLN A 15 -4.45 -20.91 3.22
N ARG A 16 -4.81 -21.39 4.41
CA ARG A 16 -5.35 -20.54 5.49
C ARG A 16 -4.30 -19.64 6.11
N ASP A 17 -3.10 -20.16 6.25
CA ASP A 17 -1.95 -19.45 6.81
C ASP A 17 -0.78 -19.58 5.85
N GLY A 18 -0.43 -18.48 5.17
CA GLY A 18 0.62 -18.43 4.15
C GLY A 18 2.02 -18.67 4.69
N ASP A 19 2.23 -18.57 6.01
CA ASP A 19 3.53 -18.76 6.65
C ASP A 19 3.88 -20.24 6.89
N VAL A 20 2.93 -21.16 6.72
CA VAL A 20 3.16 -22.60 6.84
C VAL A 20 3.85 -23.13 5.58
N GLU A 21 5.13 -23.50 5.66
CA GLU A 21 5.94 -23.98 4.52
C GLU A 21 5.44 -25.36 3.99
N GLU A 22 4.99 -26.26 4.86
CA GLU A 22 4.47 -27.58 4.50
C GLU A 22 3.01 -27.72 4.93
N PRO A 23 2.05 -27.13 4.19
CA PRO A 23 0.66 -27.15 4.56
C PRO A 23 0.05 -28.54 4.41
N LYS A 24 -0.81 -28.92 5.36
CA LYS A 24 -1.60 -30.14 5.33
C LYS A 24 -2.98 -29.87 4.70
N ALA A 25 -3.74 -30.91 4.47
CA ALA A 25 -5.09 -30.81 3.91
C ALA A 25 -6.04 -29.95 4.78
N GLU A 26 -5.84 -29.91 6.09
CA GLU A 26 -6.62 -29.11 7.05
C GLU A 26 -6.29 -27.60 6.99
N ASP A 27 -5.10 -27.26 6.50
CA ASP A 27 -4.62 -25.88 6.34
C ASP A 27 -5.16 -25.22 5.07
N MET A 28 -5.87 -25.98 4.24
CA MET A 28 -6.45 -25.48 3.01
C MET A 28 -7.91 -25.06 3.19
N TYR A 29 -8.34 -24.04 2.45
CA TYR A 29 -9.75 -23.75 2.32
C TYR A 29 -10.47 -24.83 1.51
N ARG A 30 -11.74 -25.04 1.81
CA ARG A 30 -12.54 -26.05 1.10
C ARG A 30 -13.10 -25.55 -0.24
N ILE A 31 -13.32 -24.26 -0.35
CA ILE A 31 -13.83 -23.66 -1.58
C ILE A 31 -12.66 -23.07 -2.36
N GLY A 32 -12.57 -23.49 -3.61
CA GLY A 32 -11.54 -23.07 -4.54
C GLY A 32 -12.08 -22.92 -5.96
N THR A 33 -11.18 -22.95 -6.93
CA THR A 33 -11.47 -22.79 -8.34
C THR A 33 -10.88 -23.94 -9.15
N ALA A 34 -11.69 -24.62 -9.95
CA ALA A 34 -11.18 -25.49 -10.99
C ALA A 34 -10.52 -24.63 -12.07
N ALA A 35 -9.28 -24.94 -12.39
CA ALA A 35 -8.50 -24.17 -13.35
C ALA A 35 -7.86 -25.09 -14.39
N ARG A 36 -7.63 -24.52 -15.58
CA ARG A 36 -6.90 -25.19 -16.66
C ARG A 36 -5.55 -24.53 -16.84
N ILE A 37 -4.52 -25.35 -16.99
CA ILE A 37 -3.20 -24.89 -17.37
C ILE A 37 -3.23 -24.43 -18.83
N MET A 38 -2.96 -23.15 -19.05
CA MET A 38 -2.88 -22.57 -20.40
C MET A 38 -1.46 -22.62 -20.93
N LYS A 39 -0.47 -22.33 -20.06
CA LYS A 39 0.93 -22.31 -20.45
C LYS A 39 1.83 -22.54 -19.24
N ILE A 40 2.92 -23.24 -19.45
CA ILE A 40 4.01 -23.41 -18.49
C ILE A 40 5.23 -22.75 -19.11
N LEU A 41 5.84 -21.83 -18.38
CA LEU A 41 7.06 -21.12 -18.76
C LEU A 41 8.17 -21.52 -17.80
N GLU A 42 9.27 -21.98 -18.35
CA GLU A 42 10.48 -22.25 -17.58
C GLU A 42 11.32 -20.97 -17.53
N MET A 43 11.58 -20.48 -16.32
CA MET A 43 12.34 -19.26 -16.11
C MET A 43 13.85 -19.59 -16.07
N PRO A 44 14.75 -18.62 -16.40
CA PRO A 44 16.20 -18.83 -16.41
C PRO A 44 16.78 -19.30 -15.07
N ASN A 45 16.09 -19.03 -13.95
CA ASN A 45 16.47 -19.49 -12.62
C ASN A 45 16.02 -20.92 -12.27
N GLY A 46 15.43 -21.65 -13.24
CA GLY A 46 14.90 -23.00 -13.06
C GLY A 46 13.49 -23.07 -12.46
N ASN A 47 12.88 -21.93 -12.12
CA ASN A 47 11.51 -21.88 -11.63
C ASN A 47 10.52 -22.04 -12.76
N LEU A 48 9.36 -22.64 -12.45
CA LEU A 48 8.25 -22.79 -13.39
C LEU A 48 7.18 -21.74 -13.11
N THR A 49 6.85 -20.95 -14.11
CA THR A 49 5.68 -20.07 -14.10
C THR A 49 4.53 -20.74 -14.83
N VAL A 50 3.40 -20.91 -14.16
CA VAL A 50 2.22 -21.57 -14.72
C VAL A 50 1.11 -20.54 -14.91
N ILE A 51 0.61 -20.40 -16.12
CA ILE A 51 -0.53 -19.55 -16.44
C ILE A 51 -1.79 -20.41 -16.38
N LEU A 52 -2.69 -20.03 -15.48
CA LEU A 52 -3.94 -20.73 -15.23
C LEU A 52 -5.13 -19.92 -15.73
N ASN A 53 -6.12 -20.62 -16.25
CA ASN A 53 -7.44 -20.06 -16.54
C ASN A 53 -8.48 -20.70 -15.60
N GLY A 54 -9.06 -19.88 -14.70
CA GLY A 54 -10.13 -20.29 -13.81
C GLY A 54 -11.40 -20.60 -14.61
N LEU A 55 -12.04 -21.72 -14.32
CA LEU A 55 -13.23 -22.20 -15.05
C LEU A 55 -14.49 -22.06 -14.20
N GLU A 56 -14.52 -22.69 -13.04
CA GLU A 56 -15.69 -22.73 -12.17
C GLU A 56 -15.30 -22.85 -10.70
N LYS A 57 -16.18 -22.40 -9.83
CA LYS A 57 -16.03 -22.57 -8.38
C LYS A 57 -16.27 -24.03 -7.99
N ILE A 58 -15.42 -24.54 -7.09
CA ILE A 58 -15.50 -25.93 -6.62
C ILE A 58 -15.47 -25.99 -5.10
N GLU A 59 -16.01 -27.08 -4.56
CA GLU A 59 -15.84 -27.46 -3.17
C GLU A 59 -15.02 -28.75 -3.09
N VAL A 60 -13.95 -28.74 -2.32
CA VAL A 60 -13.16 -29.93 -1.97
C VAL A 60 -13.94 -30.75 -0.95
N LYS A 61 -14.35 -31.97 -1.31
CA LYS A 61 -15.07 -32.88 -0.42
C LYS A 61 -14.10 -33.62 0.49
N GLU A 62 -13.10 -34.24 -0.13
CA GLU A 62 -12.08 -35.02 0.58
C GLU A 62 -10.76 -35.04 -0.17
N TYR A 63 -9.66 -35.13 0.55
CA TYR A 63 -8.35 -35.38 -0.02
C TYR A 63 -8.13 -36.91 -0.12
N VAL A 64 -7.93 -37.38 -1.33
CA VAL A 64 -7.76 -38.81 -1.63
C VAL A 64 -6.31 -39.25 -1.45
N SER A 65 -5.36 -38.34 -1.73
CA SER A 65 -3.93 -38.56 -1.55
C SER A 65 -3.22 -37.25 -1.24
N THR A 66 -2.18 -37.32 -0.42
CA THR A 66 -1.31 -36.19 -0.11
C THR A 66 0.07 -36.31 -0.74
N GLU A 67 0.46 -37.52 -1.17
CA GLU A 67 1.75 -37.80 -1.79
C GLU A 67 1.58 -38.36 -3.22
N PRO A 68 2.42 -38.03 -4.15
CA PRO A 68 3.50 -37.01 -4.11
C PRO A 68 2.97 -35.56 -4.24
N TYR A 69 1.68 -35.37 -4.35
CA TYR A 69 0.96 -34.09 -4.37
C TYR A 69 -0.48 -34.31 -3.96
N PHE A 70 -1.15 -33.25 -3.52
CA PHE A 70 -2.56 -33.34 -3.12
C PHE A 70 -3.45 -33.74 -4.28
N GLN A 71 -4.25 -34.77 -4.07
CA GLN A 71 -5.34 -35.17 -4.92
C GLN A 71 -6.64 -35.13 -4.11
N ALA A 72 -7.67 -34.53 -4.68
CA ALA A 72 -8.92 -34.34 -3.98
C ALA A 72 -10.13 -34.67 -4.87
N SER A 73 -11.19 -35.14 -4.23
CA SER A 73 -12.52 -35.21 -4.84
C SER A 73 -13.18 -33.85 -4.70
N VAL A 74 -13.63 -33.27 -5.83
CA VAL A 74 -14.23 -31.94 -5.88
C VAL A 74 -15.63 -31.99 -6.47
N THR A 75 -16.48 -31.06 -6.02
CA THR A 75 -17.84 -30.86 -6.57
C THR A 75 -17.95 -29.44 -7.11
N PRO A 76 -18.39 -29.27 -8.36
CA PRO A 76 -18.68 -27.94 -8.91
C PRO A 76 -19.78 -27.23 -8.10
N LEU A 77 -19.53 -25.96 -7.76
CA LEU A 77 -20.50 -25.10 -7.10
C LEU A 77 -21.03 -24.06 -8.08
N ARG A 78 -22.32 -24.15 -8.38
CA ARG A 78 -22.97 -23.16 -9.23
C ARG A 78 -23.49 -22.01 -8.36
N ASP A 79 -23.10 -20.78 -8.73
CA ASP A 79 -23.67 -19.59 -8.11
C ASP A 79 -25.19 -19.54 -8.40
N SER A 80 -25.99 -19.27 -7.38
CA SER A 80 -27.38 -18.88 -7.57
C SER A 80 -27.41 -17.58 -8.39
N SER A 81 -28.11 -17.59 -9.52
CA SER A 81 -28.29 -16.37 -10.30
C SER A 81 -29.32 -15.50 -9.56
N PRO A 82 -29.00 -14.23 -9.24
CA PRO A 82 -30.02 -13.31 -8.75
C PRO A 82 -31.05 -13.10 -9.85
N ASP A 83 -32.24 -12.65 -9.46
CA ASP A 83 -33.14 -12.05 -10.43
C ASP A 83 -32.43 -10.80 -11.00
N VAL A 84 -31.92 -10.92 -12.20
CA VAL A 84 -31.09 -9.90 -12.87
C VAL A 84 -31.88 -8.58 -13.09
N LYS A 85 -33.20 -8.64 -12.94
CA LYS A 85 -34.11 -7.49 -13.03
C LYS A 85 -34.41 -6.82 -11.67
N SER A 86 -33.80 -7.28 -10.58
CA SER A 86 -33.96 -6.65 -9.29
C SER A 86 -33.33 -5.25 -9.29
N LEU A 87 -34.11 -4.22 -9.01
CA LEU A 87 -33.63 -2.84 -8.83
C LEU A 87 -32.53 -2.76 -7.78
N GLU A 88 -32.61 -3.59 -6.75
CA GLU A 88 -31.57 -3.68 -5.72
C GLU A 88 -30.23 -4.13 -6.30
N PHE A 89 -30.24 -5.16 -7.14
CA PHE A 89 -29.00 -5.65 -7.77
C PHE A 89 -28.41 -4.63 -8.73
N GLU A 90 -29.24 -3.86 -9.43
CA GLU A 90 -28.79 -2.76 -10.29
C GLU A 90 -28.10 -1.68 -9.49
N ALA A 91 -28.74 -1.19 -8.45
CA ALA A 91 -28.21 -0.17 -7.57
C ALA A 91 -26.89 -0.60 -6.89
N LEU A 92 -26.79 -1.89 -6.49
CA LEU A 92 -25.55 -2.44 -5.94
C LEU A 92 -24.40 -2.41 -6.96
N VAL A 93 -24.66 -2.85 -8.19
CA VAL A 93 -23.63 -2.90 -9.24
C VAL A 93 -23.18 -1.50 -9.62
N ASP A 94 -24.09 -0.54 -9.71
CA ASP A 94 -23.75 0.86 -9.98
C ASP A 94 -22.92 1.46 -8.85
N SER A 95 -23.30 1.23 -7.59
CA SER A 95 -22.51 1.66 -6.42
C SER A 95 -21.13 1.04 -6.40
N ILE A 96 -21.00 -0.26 -6.69
CA ILE A 96 -19.72 -0.97 -6.81
C ILE A 96 -18.85 -0.33 -7.89
N ARG A 97 -19.44 -0.03 -9.06
CA ARG A 97 -18.74 0.61 -10.17
C ARG A 97 -18.21 1.97 -9.78
N ASP A 98 -19.04 2.82 -9.17
CA ASP A 98 -18.68 4.18 -8.80
C ASP A 98 -17.56 4.21 -7.75
N ILE A 99 -17.67 3.37 -6.71
CA ILE A 99 -16.63 3.28 -5.67
C ILE A 99 -15.33 2.73 -6.24
N ALA A 100 -15.38 1.68 -7.07
CA ALA A 100 -14.19 1.13 -7.70
C ALA A 100 -13.48 2.17 -8.59
N LEU A 101 -14.24 2.96 -9.37
CA LEU A 101 -13.68 4.08 -10.16
C LEU A 101 -13.09 5.17 -9.25
N GLY A 102 -13.73 5.44 -8.12
CA GLY A 102 -13.22 6.37 -7.10
C GLY A 102 -11.87 5.92 -6.53
N ILE A 103 -11.76 4.64 -6.14
CA ILE A 103 -10.51 4.06 -5.64
C ILE A 103 -9.41 4.17 -6.70
N ILE A 104 -9.67 3.79 -7.97
CA ILE A 104 -8.69 3.87 -9.05
C ILE A 104 -8.23 5.33 -9.29
N ALA A 105 -9.13 6.29 -9.15
CA ALA A 105 -8.80 7.70 -9.36
C ALA A 105 -7.82 8.26 -8.32
N ILE A 106 -7.90 7.78 -7.08
CA ILE A 106 -7.10 8.27 -5.95
C ILE A 106 -5.91 7.37 -5.60
N SER A 107 -5.84 6.15 -6.18
CA SER A 107 -4.73 5.21 -5.96
C SER A 107 -3.60 5.49 -6.94
N PRO A 108 -2.38 5.82 -6.47
CA PRO A 108 -1.25 6.05 -7.34
C PRO A 108 -0.75 4.77 -8.03
N ASP A 109 -0.97 3.62 -7.40
CA ASP A 109 -0.44 2.32 -7.82
C ASP A 109 -1.37 1.58 -8.81
N MET A 110 -2.61 2.07 -9.00
CA MET A 110 -3.56 1.44 -9.91
C MET A 110 -3.45 1.95 -11.35
N PRO A 111 -3.37 1.04 -12.34
CA PRO A 111 -3.34 1.42 -13.74
C PRO A 111 -4.68 2.07 -14.14
N LYS A 112 -4.58 3.24 -14.79
CA LYS A 112 -5.78 3.97 -15.26
C LYS A 112 -6.59 3.20 -16.30
N GLU A 113 -5.97 2.23 -16.96
CA GLU A 113 -6.60 1.33 -17.91
C GLU A 113 -7.68 0.46 -17.26
N ALA A 114 -7.54 0.17 -15.96
CA ALA A 114 -8.56 -0.55 -15.19
C ALA A 114 -9.90 0.22 -15.14
N ALA A 115 -9.85 1.55 -15.03
CA ALA A 115 -11.06 2.38 -15.09
C ALA A 115 -11.74 2.31 -16.46
N PHE A 116 -10.95 2.26 -17.55
CA PHE A 116 -11.50 2.09 -18.89
C PHE A 116 -12.16 0.71 -19.06
N ALA A 117 -11.53 -0.35 -18.55
CA ALA A 117 -12.10 -1.68 -18.58
C ALA A 117 -13.45 -1.76 -17.84
N ILE A 118 -13.53 -1.21 -16.60
CA ILE A 118 -14.77 -1.19 -15.80
C ILE A 118 -15.91 -0.45 -16.54
N LYS A 119 -15.61 0.64 -17.24
CA LYS A 119 -16.61 1.43 -17.99
C LYS A 119 -17.15 0.69 -19.22
N ASN A 120 -16.37 -0.21 -19.82
CA ASN A 120 -16.72 -0.92 -21.04
C ASN A 120 -17.24 -2.35 -20.80
N ILE A 121 -17.37 -2.81 -19.57
CA ILE A 121 -17.97 -4.11 -19.26
C ILE A 121 -19.48 -3.93 -19.15
N ASP A 122 -20.23 -4.51 -20.08
CA ASP A 122 -21.71 -4.47 -20.10
C ASP A 122 -22.34 -5.44 -19.09
N SER A 123 -21.68 -6.55 -18.83
CA SER A 123 -22.22 -7.61 -17.97
C SER A 123 -22.05 -7.26 -16.48
N LYS A 124 -23.16 -7.17 -15.75
CA LYS A 124 -23.16 -6.95 -14.29
C LYS A 124 -22.30 -8.00 -13.55
N ARG A 125 -22.39 -9.27 -13.92
CA ARG A 125 -21.52 -10.34 -13.42
C ARG A 125 -20.07 -10.09 -13.80
N GLY A 126 -19.82 -9.65 -15.02
CA GLY A 126 -18.48 -9.33 -15.52
C GLY A 126 -17.81 -8.23 -14.71
N ILE A 127 -18.55 -7.15 -14.37
CA ILE A 127 -18.04 -6.04 -13.53
C ILE A 127 -17.63 -6.55 -12.15
N ILE A 128 -18.51 -7.30 -11.47
CA ILE A 128 -18.22 -7.84 -10.13
C ILE A 128 -16.97 -8.73 -10.19
N ASN A 129 -16.91 -9.66 -11.13
CA ASN A 129 -15.77 -10.57 -11.25
C ASN A 129 -14.49 -9.82 -11.61
N PHE A 130 -14.56 -8.84 -12.52
CA PHE A 130 -13.41 -8.04 -12.91
C PHE A 130 -12.84 -7.27 -11.71
N ILE A 131 -13.71 -6.63 -10.93
CA ILE A 131 -13.30 -5.88 -9.74
C ILE A 131 -12.70 -6.82 -8.69
N CYS A 132 -13.34 -7.96 -8.39
CA CYS A 132 -12.81 -8.96 -7.46
C CYS A 132 -11.41 -9.48 -7.86
N SER A 133 -11.12 -9.55 -9.16
CA SER A 133 -9.85 -10.10 -9.67
C SER A 133 -8.73 -9.07 -9.79
N ASN A 134 -9.05 -7.78 -9.89
CA ASN A 134 -8.07 -6.74 -10.21
C ASN A 134 -7.82 -5.74 -9.07
N LEU A 135 -8.66 -5.72 -8.03
CA LEU A 135 -8.38 -4.93 -6.84
C LEU A 135 -7.40 -5.66 -5.91
N GLU A 136 -6.54 -4.90 -5.26
CA GLU A 136 -5.67 -5.39 -4.20
C GLU A 136 -6.49 -5.62 -2.93
N LEU A 137 -7.04 -6.81 -2.82
CA LEU A 137 -7.77 -7.27 -1.64
C LEU A 137 -6.91 -8.25 -0.85
N SER A 138 -7.14 -8.34 0.47
CA SER A 138 -6.53 -9.38 1.30
C SER A 138 -6.96 -10.78 0.84
N ASP A 139 -6.16 -11.79 1.17
CA ASP A 139 -6.48 -13.17 0.79
C ASP A 139 -7.77 -13.65 1.46
N GLU A 140 -8.03 -13.20 2.70
CA GLU A 140 -9.28 -13.47 3.42
C GLU A 140 -10.48 -12.85 2.72
N ASP A 141 -10.37 -11.61 2.24
CA ASP A 141 -11.45 -10.95 1.51
C ASP A 141 -11.72 -11.64 0.17
N ARG A 142 -10.66 -11.97 -0.58
CA ARG A 142 -10.78 -12.73 -1.84
C ARG A 142 -11.46 -14.07 -1.62
N GLN A 143 -11.03 -14.81 -0.59
CA GLN A 143 -11.62 -16.10 -0.24
C GLN A 143 -13.08 -15.93 0.17
N SER A 144 -13.38 -14.94 0.99
CA SER A 144 -14.73 -14.66 1.45
C SER A 144 -15.70 -14.29 0.31
N LEU A 145 -15.20 -13.58 -0.71
CA LEU A 145 -15.96 -13.27 -1.93
C LEU A 145 -16.19 -14.55 -2.75
N LEU A 146 -15.19 -15.41 -2.87
CA LEU A 146 -15.29 -16.70 -3.56
C LEU A 146 -16.32 -17.62 -2.86
N GLU A 147 -16.34 -17.66 -1.53
CA GLU A 147 -17.25 -18.46 -0.72
C GLU A 147 -18.70 -17.98 -0.77
N SER A 148 -18.95 -16.75 -1.21
CA SER A 148 -20.31 -16.21 -1.29
C SER A 148 -21.25 -17.13 -2.07
N PRO A 149 -22.47 -17.41 -1.54
CA PRO A 149 -23.36 -18.46 -2.08
C PRO A 149 -23.98 -18.08 -3.43
N GLY A 150 -23.88 -16.82 -3.84
CA GLY A 150 -24.42 -16.34 -5.10
C GLY A 150 -23.97 -14.93 -5.42
N LEU A 151 -24.33 -14.46 -6.63
CA LEU A 151 -23.86 -13.20 -7.16
C LEU A 151 -24.34 -11.97 -6.36
N LEU A 152 -25.58 -12.01 -5.85
CA LEU A 152 -26.13 -10.91 -5.03
C LEU A 152 -25.38 -10.80 -3.68
N ALA A 153 -25.16 -11.94 -3.02
CA ALA A 153 -24.40 -11.97 -1.75
C ALA A 153 -22.96 -11.51 -1.96
N ARG A 154 -22.34 -11.93 -3.07
CA ARG A 154 -21.00 -11.47 -3.46
C ARG A 154 -20.96 -9.98 -3.72
N ALA A 155 -21.98 -9.42 -4.41
CA ALA A 155 -22.07 -7.99 -4.68
C ALA A 155 -22.19 -7.16 -3.39
N ARG A 156 -23.05 -7.58 -2.45
CA ARG A 156 -23.19 -6.90 -1.15
C ARG A 156 -21.86 -6.90 -0.38
N LYS A 157 -21.21 -8.05 -0.31
CA LYS A 157 -19.93 -8.19 0.37
C LYS A 157 -18.82 -7.40 -0.32
N LEU A 158 -18.79 -7.41 -1.65
CA LEU A 158 -17.84 -6.61 -2.42
C LEU A 158 -18.03 -5.11 -2.14
N LEU A 159 -19.28 -4.63 -2.10
CA LEU A 159 -19.56 -3.23 -1.77
C LEU A 159 -19.03 -2.85 -0.39
N GLU A 160 -19.26 -3.70 0.63
CA GLU A 160 -18.74 -3.49 1.98
C GLU A 160 -17.21 -3.39 2.00
N ILE A 161 -16.54 -4.31 1.31
CA ILE A 161 -15.07 -4.31 1.19
C ILE A 161 -14.59 -3.04 0.49
N LEU A 162 -15.22 -2.65 -0.63
CA LEU A 162 -14.84 -1.47 -1.40
C LEU A 162 -14.99 -0.18 -0.61
N VAL A 163 -16.05 -0.03 0.19
CA VAL A 163 -16.24 1.15 1.07
C VAL A 163 -15.09 1.23 2.08
N ARG A 164 -14.70 0.11 2.68
CA ARG A 164 -13.56 0.06 3.61
C ARG A 164 -12.24 0.39 2.90
N GLU A 165 -12.00 -0.18 1.73
CA GLU A 165 -10.78 0.07 0.95
C GLU A 165 -10.69 1.54 0.50
N GLN A 166 -11.79 2.15 0.07
CA GLN A 166 -11.83 3.57 -0.26
C GLN A 166 -11.40 4.43 0.93
N GLN A 167 -11.96 4.19 2.11
CA GLN A 167 -11.59 4.92 3.33
C GLN A 167 -10.12 4.75 3.70
N LEU A 168 -9.56 3.54 3.52
CA LEU A 168 -8.15 3.26 3.76
C LEU A 168 -7.24 4.03 2.79
N VAL A 169 -7.58 4.06 1.50
CA VAL A 169 -6.80 4.78 0.49
C VAL A 169 -6.87 6.29 0.72
N GLU A 170 -8.05 6.82 1.04
CA GLU A 170 -8.23 8.23 1.39
C GLU A 170 -7.38 8.62 2.61
N LEU A 171 -7.42 7.83 3.68
CA LEU A 171 -6.62 8.05 4.89
C LEU A 171 -5.11 7.97 4.59
N LYS A 172 -4.68 6.98 3.80
CA LYS A 172 -3.28 6.83 3.38
C LYS A 172 -2.79 8.06 2.61
N ASN A 173 -3.59 8.56 1.68
CA ASN A 173 -3.28 9.76 0.91
C ASN A 173 -3.22 11.03 1.79
N GLU A 174 -4.12 11.15 2.76
CA GLU A 174 -4.10 12.26 3.72
C GLU A 174 -2.81 12.24 4.57
N ILE A 175 -2.44 11.07 5.11
CA ILE A 175 -1.20 10.91 5.89
C ILE A 175 0.02 11.25 5.02
N GLN A 176 0.10 10.72 3.80
CA GLN A 176 1.22 11.00 2.89
C GLN A 176 1.31 12.50 2.56
N SER A 177 0.18 13.16 2.33
CA SER A 177 0.13 14.60 2.08
C SER A 177 0.64 15.41 3.28
N ARG A 178 0.21 15.06 4.50
CA ARG A 178 0.69 15.71 5.74
C ARG A 178 2.19 15.52 5.94
N VAL A 179 2.69 14.30 5.77
CA VAL A 179 4.12 14.00 5.90
C VAL A 179 4.94 14.79 4.88
N LYS A 180 4.47 14.87 3.63
CA LYS A 180 5.12 15.65 2.58
C LYS A 180 5.17 17.14 2.95
N GLN A 181 4.06 17.71 3.41
CA GLN A 181 4.02 19.11 3.86
C GLN A 181 4.99 19.38 5.03
N GLU A 182 5.09 18.45 5.97
CA GLU A 182 6.02 18.55 7.11
C GLU A 182 7.48 18.53 6.63
N ILE A 183 7.83 17.62 5.73
CA ILE A 183 9.17 17.52 5.11
C ILE A 183 9.49 18.80 4.35
N ASP A 184 8.58 19.29 3.51
CA ASP A 184 8.76 20.51 2.71
C ASP A 184 8.98 21.73 3.64
N LYS A 185 8.24 21.80 4.75
CA LYS A 185 8.40 22.84 5.76
C LYS A 185 9.79 22.76 6.44
N GLN A 186 10.20 21.58 6.91
CA GLN A 186 11.51 21.38 7.53
C GLN A 186 12.66 21.73 6.58
N GLN A 187 12.57 21.34 5.30
CA GLN A 187 13.57 21.70 4.30
C GLN A 187 13.64 23.20 4.09
N ARG A 188 12.48 23.88 4.01
CA ARG A 188 12.42 25.33 3.88
C ARG A 188 13.02 26.04 5.09
N ASP A 189 12.68 25.58 6.31
CA ASP A 189 13.20 26.14 7.56
C ASP A 189 14.72 25.94 7.65
N TYR A 190 15.21 24.77 7.27
CA TYR A 190 16.65 24.51 7.19
C TYR A 190 17.36 25.43 6.19
N TYR A 191 16.78 25.62 5.00
CA TYR A 191 17.32 26.51 3.97
C TYR A 191 17.36 27.97 4.45
N LEU A 192 16.30 28.44 5.10
CA LEU A 192 16.24 29.79 5.67
C LEU A 192 17.26 29.98 6.80
N GLN A 193 17.45 28.96 7.65
CA GLN A 193 18.49 29.00 8.68
C GLN A 193 19.90 29.06 8.07
N GLN A 194 20.15 28.30 7.01
CA GLN A 194 21.44 28.37 6.31
C GLN A 194 21.68 29.76 5.68
N GLN A 195 20.67 30.33 5.03
CA GLN A 195 20.77 31.68 4.49
C GLN A 195 21.03 32.71 5.60
N MET A 196 20.30 32.61 6.70
CA MET A 196 20.49 33.50 7.85
C MET A 196 21.90 33.38 8.44
N ARG A 197 22.45 32.17 8.54
CA ARG A 197 23.83 31.91 8.95
C ARG A 197 24.84 32.57 7.99
N THR A 198 24.67 32.34 6.66
CA THR A 198 25.55 32.95 5.67
C THR A 198 25.50 34.46 5.73
N ILE A 199 24.32 35.06 5.89
CA ILE A 199 24.17 36.51 6.06
C ILE A 199 24.82 36.98 7.35
N GLN A 200 24.68 36.26 8.45
CA GLN A 200 25.35 36.58 9.72
C GLN A 200 26.86 36.49 9.62
N ASP A 201 27.37 35.45 8.91
CA ASP A 201 28.81 35.29 8.68
C ASP A 201 29.35 36.43 7.81
N GLU A 202 28.62 36.84 6.73
CA GLU A 202 28.98 37.97 5.88
C GLU A 202 28.90 39.32 6.63
N LEU A 203 27.92 39.49 7.54
CA LEU A 203 27.78 40.68 8.37
C LEU A 203 28.69 40.60 9.59
N GLY A 204 29.05 39.40 10.03
CA GLY A 204 29.79 39.14 11.29
C GLY A 204 31.31 39.21 11.13
N GLU A 205 31.86 39.25 9.92
CA GLU A 205 33.28 39.54 9.71
C GLU A 205 33.66 40.91 10.34
N GLY A 206 32.67 41.79 10.55
CA GLY A 206 32.86 43.04 11.32
C GLY A 206 32.79 42.87 12.84
N ALA A 207 31.83 42.07 13.33
CA ALA A 207 31.55 41.99 14.80
C ALA A 207 32.54 41.09 15.53
N ASP A 208 32.92 39.93 14.98
CA ASP A 208 33.95 39.08 15.57
C ASP A 208 35.32 39.74 15.52
N SER A 209 35.65 40.48 14.48
CA SER A 209 36.86 41.29 14.35
C SER A 209 36.88 42.45 15.38
N GLU A 210 35.75 43.08 15.66
CA GLU A 210 35.66 44.10 16.74
C GLU A 210 35.81 43.52 18.15
N LEU A 211 35.20 42.34 18.42
CA LEU A 211 35.34 41.65 19.69
C LEU A 211 36.73 41.13 19.93
N GLU A 212 37.41 40.60 18.92
CA GLU A 212 38.85 40.24 18.99
C GLU A 212 39.70 41.46 19.18
N GLY A 213 39.41 42.56 18.48
CA GLY A 213 40.10 43.82 18.67
C GLY A 213 39.94 44.40 20.08
N LEU A 214 38.77 44.23 20.71
CA LEU A 214 38.51 44.60 22.09
C LEU A 214 39.29 43.70 23.08
N ARG A 215 39.37 42.38 22.83
CA ARG A 215 40.18 41.46 23.63
C ARG A 215 41.66 41.79 23.54
N GLU A 216 42.17 42.09 22.34
CA GLU A 216 43.56 42.47 22.17
C GLU A 216 43.91 43.80 22.83
N LYS A 217 43.00 44.79 22.78
CA LYS A 217 43.18 46.04 23.52
C LYS A 217 43.12 45.87 25.03
N ALA A 218 42.29 44.97 25.53
CA ALA A 218 42.17 44.65 26.94
C ALA A 218 43.41 43.93 27.48
N SER A 219 43.99 43.00 26.72
CA SER A 219 45.18 42.25 27.10
C SER A 219 46.43 43.12 27.24
N LYS A 220 46.43 44.25 26.52
CA LYS A 220 47.55 45.25 26.59
C LYS A 220 47.42 46.20 27.75
N LYS A 221 46.33 46.14 28.55
CA LYS A 221 46.09 47.02 29.71
C LYS A 221 46.23 46.24 31.02
N ASN A 222 46.99 46.81 31.99
CA ASN A 222 47.10 46.22 33.32
C ASN A 222 45.90 46.68 34.19
N TRP A 223 44.80 45.92 34.09
CA TRP A 223 43.62 46.20 34.92
C TRP A 223 43.69 45.50 36.31
N PRO A 224 43.06 46.08 37.37
CA PRO A 224 42.81 45.33 38.60
C PRO A 224 41.94 44.09 38.26
N LYS A 225 42.13 43.00 39.01
CA LYS A 225 41.42 41.72 38.79
C LYS A 225 39.92 41.87 38.68
N GLU A 226 39.32 42.69 39.52
CA GLU A 226 37.88 42.94 39.55
C GLU A 226 37.35 43.55 38.24
N VAL A 227 38.15 44.47 37.65
CA VAL A 227 37.78 45.14 36.38
C VAL A 227 37.96 44.22 35.20
N ALA A 228 38.98 43.36 35.23
CA ALA A 228 39.21 42.34 34.20
C ALA A 228 38.08 41.29 34.15
N GLU A 229 37.62 40.84 35.33
CA GLU A 229 36.48 39.91 35.44
C GLU A 229 35.13 40.52 34.96
N LEU A 230 34.92 41.80 35.26
CA LEU A 230 33.74 42.50 34.80
C LEU A 230 33.76 42.71 33.28
N PHE A 231 34.91 43.06 32.72
CA PHE A 231 35.08 43.19 31.26
C PHE A 231 34.78 41.89 30.53
N GLU A 232 35.35 40.77 31.03
CA GLU A 232 35.11 39.46 30.42
C GLU A 232 33.61 39.04 30.46
N LYS A 233 32.93 39.35 31.58
CA LYS A 233 31.49 39.12 31.70
C LYS A 233 30.67 39.96 30.71
N GLU A 234 31.01 41.21 30.51
CA GLU A 234 30.31 42.08 29.56
C GLU A 234 30.62 41.68 28.10
N LEU A 235 31.85 41.24 27.82
CA LEU A 235 32.22 40.72 26.51
C LEU A 235 31.45 39.43 26.16
N GLN A 236 31.30 38.51 27.13
CA GLN A 236 30.48 37.30 26.96
C GLN A 236 28.98 37.62 26.77
N LYS A 237 28.50 38.72 27.33
CA LYS A 237 27.13 39.18 27.04
C LYS A 237 27.01 39.71 25.62
N LEU A 238 27.99 40.49 25.15
CA LEU A 238 28.03 40.97 23.77
C LEU A 238 28.11 39.85 22.74
N GLU A 239 28.88 38.80 23.00
CA GLU A 239 28.95 37.60 22.18
C GLU A 239 27.58 36.87 22.07
N ARG A 240 26.77 36.98 23.12
CA ARG A 240 25.42 36.36 23.12
C ARG A 240 24.33 37.27 22.56
N LEU A 241 24.58 38.57 22.47
CA LEU A 241 23.66 39.52 21.88
C LEU A 241 23.78 39.41 20.35
N ASN A 242 22.73 38.92 19.73
CA ASN A 242 22.64 38.83 18.25
C ASN A 242 22.78 40.25 17.67
N PRO A 243 23.73 40.52 16.76
CA PRO A 243 23.94 41.86 16.17
C PRO A 243 22.75 42.39 15.35
N ALA A 244 21.66 41.62 15.22
CA ALA A 244 20.46 41.99 14.52
C ALA A 244 19.32 42.57 15.38
N VAL A 245 19.57 42.89 16.67
CA VAL A 245 18.57 43.52 17.55
C VAL A 245 19.05 44.90 17.97
#